data_53f35a047daf3f119ce1f1b67fa2eeb7
#
_entry.id   53f35a047daf3f119ce1f1b67fa2eeb7
#
_cell.length_a   1.000
_cell.length_b   1.000
_cell.length_c   1.000
_cell.angle_alpha   90.00
_cell.angle_beta   90.00
_cell.angle_gamma   90.00
#
_symmetry.space_group_name_H-M   'P 1'
#
loop_
_entity.id
_entity.type
_entity.pdbx_description
1 polymer ?
#
loop_
_entity_poly.entity_id
_entity_poly.type
_entity_poly.pdbx_seq_one_letter_code
_entity_poly.pdbx_strand_id
1 'polypeptide(L)'
;AGAYHDAGRLEDAVAVSEASLAAHLRVLGADDPGTLTARNGLARAYQDAGRLDEATALFEQNLVGLARVLGPDDPMTLTARDNLAAAHQQAGRPADAVPLLRENLDARIRTSGPAHPDALTARGLLGLACLDAGQVDEAIRVLEENDCAADSVLGADDPIALSTRNSLAGAYLRAGRPADAIPLLERGLDAVLRSSGPDHPYAPVARANLAAAYRAAGRDADADALNPSEEG
;
A
#
# COMPACT_ATOMS: atom_id res chain seq x y z
N ALA A 1 14.00 -20.32 -8.26
CA ALA A 1 12.83 -19.52 -8.64
C ALA A 1 13.23 -18.06 -8.87
N GLY A 2 13.87 -17.39 -7.91
CA GLY A 2 14.26 -15.98 -8.03
C GLY A 2 15.09 -15.65 -9.26
N ALA A 3 16.10 -16.47 -9.57
CA ALA A 3 16.96 -16.27 -10.75
C ALA A 3 16.20 -16.31 -12.07
N TYR A 4 15.18 -17.13 -12.20
CA TYR A 4 14.33 -17.17 -13.40
C TYR A 4 13.40 -15.96 -13.48
N HIS A 5 12.90 -15.52 -12.34
CA HIS A 5 12.08 -14.31 -12.26
C HIS A 5 12.87 -13.08 -12.72
N ASP A 6 14.08 -12.87 -12.19
CA ASP A 6 14.96 -11.75 -12.57
C ASP A 6 15.29 -11.75 -14.08
N ALA A 7 15.35 -12.94 -14.69
CA ALA A 7 15.55 -13.10 -16.13
C ALA A 7 14.25 -12.95 -16.96
N GLY A 8 13.10 -12.64 -16.35
CA GLY A 8 11.80 -12.58 -17.05
C GLY A 8 11.22 -13.94 -17.45
N ARG A 9 11.79 -15.03 -16.93
CA ARG A 9 11.33 -16.42 -17.20
C ARG A 9 10.30 -16.85 -16.15
N LEU A 10 9.15 -16.20 -16.14
CA LEU A 10 8.13 -16.36 -15.11
C LEU A 10 7.56 -17.79 -15.02
N GLU A 11 7.32 -18.43 -16.15
CA GLU A 11 6.82 -19.82 -16.17
C GLU A 11 7.84 -20.82 -15.59
N ASP A 12 9.13 -20.63 -15.84
CA ASP A 12 10.17 -21.48 -15.22
C ASP A 12 10.22 -21.23 -13.69
N ALA A 13 10.04 -19.99 -13.25
CA ALA A 13 9.98 -19.65 -11.83
C ALA A 13 8.76 -20.31 -11.15
N VAL A 14 7.61 -20.31 -11.82
CA VAL A 14 6.40 -21.00 -11.36
C VAL A 14 6.66 -22.51 -11.22
N ALA A 15 7.16 -23.16 -12.28
CA ALA A 15 7.41 -24.60 -12.26
C ALA A 15 8.38 -25.04 -11.15
N VAL A 16 9.46 -24.28 -10.92
CA VAL A 16 10.42 -24.53 -9.85
C VAL A 16 9.77 -24.33 -8.48
N SER A 17 8.92 -23.32 -8.33
CA SER A 17 8.21 -23.04 -7.07
C SER A 17 7.17 -24.11 -6.75
N GLU A 18 6.43 -24.62 -7.76
CA GLU A 18 5.50 -25.76 -7.62
C GLU A 18 6.23 -27.01 -7.16
N ALA A 19 7.34 -27.37 -7.80
CA ALA A 19 8.15 -28.51 -7.40
C ALA A 19 8.70 -28.38 -5.98
N SER A 20 9.13 -27.16 -5.61
CA SER A 20 9.62 -26.86 -4.26
C SER A 20 8.51 -27.04 -3.22
N LEU A 21 7.33 -26.47 -3.43
CA LEU A 21 6.21 -26.60 -2.51
C LEU A 21 5.78 -28.08 -2.36
N ALA A 22 5.69 -28.81 -3.46
CA ALA A 22 5.35 -30.24 -3.42
C ALA A 22 6.37 -31.07 -2.60
N ALA A 23 7.67 -30.77 -2.74
CA ALA A 23 8.72 -31.41 -1.95
C ALA A 23 8.59 -31.11 -0.45
N HIS A 24 8.37 -29.83 -0.08
CA HIS A 24 8.17 -29.43 1.32
C HIS A 24 6.92 -30.07 1.93
N LEU A 25 5.80 -30.06 1.23
CA LEU A 25 4.57 -30.71 1.68
C LEU A 25 4.76 -32.19 1.98
N ARG A 26 5.50 -32.90 1.13
CA ARG A 26 5.74 -34.34 1.28
C ARG A 26 6.67 -34.66 2.46
N VAL A 27 7.69 -33.84 2.70
CA VAL A 27 8.75 -34.13 3.67
C VAL A 27 8.46 -33.52 5.04
N LEU A 28 7.95 -32.31 5.07
CA LEU A 28 7.81 -31.50 6.29
C LEU A 28 6.35 -31.34 6.74
N GLY A 29 5.40 -31.55 5.82
CA GLY A 29 3.97 -31.34 6.09
C GLY A 29 3.52 -29.90 5.83
N ALA A 30 2.21 -29.67 5.96
CA ALA A 30 1.57 -28.41 5.54
C ALA A 30 1.88 -27.20 6.44
N ASP A 31 2.18 -27.46 7.72
CA ASP A 31 2.34 -26.46 8.78
C ASP A 31 3.79 -26.13 9.13
N ASP A 32 4.72 -26.79 8.46
CA ASP A 32 6.14 -26.50 8.65
C ASP A 32 6.49 -25.09 8.12
N PRO A 33 7.30 -24.31 8.85
CA PRO A 33 7.72 -22.98 8.41
C PRO A 33 8.34 -22.92 7.00
N GLY A 34 9.09 -23.97 6.61
CA GLY A 34 9.64 -24.10 5.27
C GLY A 34 8.55 -24.28 4.21
N THR A 35 7.50 -25.05 4.52
CA THR A 35 6.34 -25.25 3.64
C THR A 35 5.55 -23.95 3.48
N LEU A 36 5.32 -23.22 4.57
CA LEU A 36 4.63 -21.92 4.55
C LEU A 36 5.43 -20.88 3.73
N THR A 37 6.75 -20.88 3.88
CA THR A 37 7.64 -20.03 3.07
C THR A 37 7.60 -20.41 1.59
N ALA A 38 7.65 -21.71 1.26
CA ALA A 38 7.56 -22.19 -0.12
C ALA A 38 6.20 -21.85 -0.76
N ARG A 39 5.09 -21.97 0.02
CA ARG A 39 3.75 -21.59 -0.43
C ARG A 39 3.66 -20.09 -0.75
N ASN A 40 4.19 -19.22 0.11
CA ASN A 40 4.27 -17.79 -0.16
C ASN A 40 5.10 -17.49 -1.42
N GLY A 41 6.23 -18.21 -1.61
CA GLY A 41 7.07 -18.09 -2.80
C GLY A 41 6.35 -18.45 -4.10
N LEU A 42 5.57 -19.55 -4.09
CA LEU A 42 4.76 -19.93 -5.25
C LEU A 42 3.62 -18.95 -5.51
N ALA A 43 2.95 -18.46 -4.45
CA ALA A 43 1.91 -17.44 -4.59
C ALA A 43 2.44 -16.17 -5.28
N ARG A 44 3.63 -15.70 -4.89
CA ARG A 44 4.30 -14.58 -5.55
C ARG A 44 4.68 -14.88 -7.00
N ALA A 45 5.19 -16.08 -7.29
CA ALA A 45 5.51 -16.47 -8.66
C ALA A 45 4.26 -16.46 -9.56
N TYR A 46 3.11 -16.93 -9.06
CA TYR A 46 1.84 -16.81 -9.78
C TYR A 46 1.40 -15.35 -9.97
N GLN A 47 1.54 -14.53 -8.93
CA GLN A 47 1.21 -13.10 -8.99
C GLN A 47 2.04 -12.38 -10.07
N ASP A 48 3.35 -12.65 -10.12
CA ASP A 48 4.25 -12.07 -11.11
C ASP A 48 3.99 -12.59 -12.53
N ALA A 49 3.48 -13.83 -12.66
CA ALA A 49 3.03 -14.41 -13.92
C ALA A 49 1.61 -13.95 -14.33
N GLY A 50 0.96 -13.07 -13.55
CA GLY A 50 -0.40 -12.59 -13.82
C GLY A 50 -1.50 -13.60 -13.51
N ARG A 51 -1.17 -14.73 -12.89
CA ARG A 51 -2.10 -15.81 -12.48
C ARG A 51 -2.71 -15.47 -11.13
N LEU A 52 -3.50 -14.38 -11.10
CA LEU A 52 -3.93 -13.73 -9.86
C LEU A 52 -4.90 -14.56 -9.01
N ASP A 53 -5.73 -15.40 -9.60
CA ASP A 53 -6.65 -16.26 -8.87
C ASP A 53 -5.90 -17.40 -8.13
N GLU A 54 -4.91 -18.02 -8.79
CA GLU A 54 -4.06 -19.02 -8.17
C GLU A 54 -3.18 -18.40 -7.07
N ALA A 55 -2.64 -17.20 -7.32
CA ALA A 55 -1.88 -16.47 -6.31
C ALA A 55 -2.73 -16.19 -5.06
N THR A 56 -3.94 -15.67 -5.24
CA THR A 56 -4.88 -15.36 -4.16
C THR A 56 -5.22 -16.61 -3.34
N ALA A 57 -5.57 -17.72 -4.01
CA ALA A 57 -5.87 -18.97 -3.32
C ALA A 57 -4.71 -19.50 -2.47
N LEU A 58 -3.46 -19.35 -2.94
CA LEU A 58 -2.29 -19.76 -2.16
C LEU A 58 -1.98 -18.80 -1.02
N PHE A 59 -2.16 -17.48 -1.20
CA PHE A 59 -2.01 -16.52 -0.11
C PHE A 59 -3.05 -16.77 1.00
N GLU A 60 -4.30 -17.09 0.65
CA GLU A 60 -5.33 -17.46 1.63
C GLU A 60 -4.91 -18.70 2.44
N GLN A 61 -4.49 -19.77 1.76
CA GLN A 61 -4.02 -20.99 2.44
C GLN A 61 -2.80 -20.69 3.33
N ASN A 62 -1.90 -19.83 2.89
CA ASN A 62 -0.72 -19.44 3.64
C ASN A 62 -1.08 -18.65 4.91
N LEU A 63 -1.99 -17.69 4.79
CA LEU A 63 -2.49 -16.90 5.92
C LEU A 63 -3.14 -17.81 6.97
N VAL A 64 -3.98 -18.74 6.56
CA VAL A 64 -4.62 -19.71 7.48
C VAL A 64 -3.56 -20.58 8.19
N GLY A 65 -2.55 -21.06 7.47
CA GLY A 65 -1.45 -21.82 8.03
C GLY A 65 -0.64 -21.03 9.07
N LEU A 66 -0.23 -19.83 8.72
CA LEU A 66 0.54 -18.94 9.61
C LEU A 66 -0.26 -18.55 10.85
N ALA A 67 -1.53 -18.17 10.69
CA ALA A 67 -2.38 -17.81 11.83
C ALA A 67 -2.57 -18.99 12.80
N ARG A 68 -2.62 -20.24 12.30
CA ARG A 68 -2.72 -21.44 13.13
C ARG A 68 -1.43 -21.75 13.88
N VAL A 69 -0.27 -21.57 13.23
CA VAL A 69 1.04 -21.98 13.79
C VAL A 69 1.61 -20.89 14.69
N LEU A 70 1.53 -19.64 14.28
CA LEU A 70 2.19 -18.50 14.92
C LEU A 70 1.20 -17.59 15.68
N GLY A 71 -0.08 -17.69 15.36
CA GLY A 71 -1.13 -16.81 15.88
C GLY A 71 -1.49 -15.66 14.93
N PRO A 72 -2.66 -15.02 15.16
CA PRO A 72 -3.20 -14.00 14.26
C PRO A 72 -2.42 -12.67 14.27
N ASP A 73 -1.71 -12.38 15.35
CA ASP A 73 -0.98 -11.11 15.56
C ASP A 73 0.54 -11.24 15.33
N ASP A 74 1.02 -12.44 14.93
CA ASP A 74 2.43 -12.65 14.61
C ASP A 74 2.85 -11.83 13.37
N PRO A 75 4.04 -11.23 13.34
CA PRO A 75 4.52 -10.41 12.22
C PRO A 75 4.47 -11.11 10.86
N MET A 76 4.72 -12.42 10.80
CA MET A 76 4.62 -13.20 9.56
C MET A 76 3.16 -13.35 9.11
N THR A 77 2.24 -13.53 10.05
CA THR A 77 0.79 -13.58 9.77
C THR A 77 0.29 -12.25 9.27
N LEU A 78 0.73 -11.13 9.89
CA LEU A 78 0.39 -9.79 9.43
C LEU A 78 0.92 -9.52 8.01
N THR A 79 2.15 -9.93 7.73
CA THR A 79 2.75 -9.83 6.37
C THR A 79 1.99 -10.67 5.34
N ALA A 80 1.55 -11.89 5.71
CA ALA A 80 0.76 -12.72 4.81
C ALA A 80 -0.62 -12.09 4.51
N ARG A 81 -1.21 -11.42 5.49
CA ARG A 81 -2.48 -10.69 5.30
C ARG A 81 -2.30 -9.48 4.38
N ASP A 82 -1.19 -8.73 4.49
CA ASP A 82 -0.85 -7.66 3.56
C ASP A 82 -0.64 -8.18 2.13
N ASN A 83 0.05 -9.32 1.96
CA ASN A 83 0.25 -9.95 0.65
C ASN A 83 -1.07 -10.39 0.01
N LEU A 84 -1.98 -10.96 0.79
CA LEU A 84 -3.30 -11.36 0.31
C LEU A 84 -4.13 -10.14 -0.11
N ALA A 85 -4.11 -9.08 0.69
CA ALA A 85 -4.80 -7.83 0.35
C ALA A 85 -4.26 -7.22 -0.95
N ALA A 86 -2.94 -7.18 -1.13
CA ALA A 86 -2.30 -6.72 -2.35
C ALA A 86 -2.68 -7.59 -3.57
N ALA A 87 -2.77 -8.91 -3.41
CA ALA A 87 -3.21 -9.81 -4.46
C ALA A 87 -4.67 -9.55 -4.88
N HIS A 88 -5.57 -9.30 -3.92
CA HIS A 88 -6.94 -8.90 -4.21
C HIS A 88 -7.01 -7.57 -4.98
N GLN A 89 -6.23 -6.56 -4.58
CA GLN A 89 -6.19 -5.28 -5.29
C GLN A 89 -5.71 -5.46 -6.74
N GLN A 90 -4.65 -6.23 -6.96
CA GLN A 90 -4.14 -6.52 -8.32
C GLN A 90 -5.13 -7.32 -9.16
N ALA A 91 -5.93 -8.19 -8.54
CA ALA A 91 -7.00 -8.92 -9.20
C ALA A 91 -8.26 -8.07 -9.48
N GLY A 92 -8.21 -6.75 -9.22
CA GLY A 92 -9.35 -5.85 -9.41
C GLY A 92 -10.48 -6.05 -8.39
N ARG A 93 -10.16 -6.63 -7.23
CA ARG A 93 -11.09 -6.93 -6.13
C ARG A 93 -10.73 -6.13 -4.86
N PRO A 94 -10.61 -4.79 -4.92
CA PRO A 94 -10.19 -3.99 -3.77
C PRO A 94 -11.16 -4.07 -2.58
N ALA A 95 -12.43 -4.34 -2.82
CA ALA A 95 -13.42 -4.54 -1.76
C ALA A 95 -13.08 -5.74 -0.84
N ASP A 96 -12.45 -6.79 -1.39
CA ASP A 96 -12.01 -7.96 -0.62
C ASP A 96 -10.73 -7.66 0.20
N ALA A 97 -9.93 -6.69 -0.23
CA ALA A 97 -8.74 -6.26 0.51
C ALA A 97 -9.09 -5.45 1.78
N VAL A 98 -10.16 -4.68 1.76
CA VAL A 98 -10.54 -3.77 2.86
C VAL A 98 -10.66 -4.49 4.22
N PRO A 99 -11.44 -5.57 4.37
CA PRO A 99 -11.53 -6.27 5.66
C PRO A 99 -10.18 -6.82 6.14
N LEU A 100 -9.34 -7.35 5.24
CA LEU A 100 -8.02 -7.86 5.58
C LEU A 100 -7.11 -6.76 6.14
N LEU A 101 -7.07 -5.60 5.48
CA LEU A 101 -6.26 -4.47 5.93
C LEU A 101 -6.78 -3.86 7.23
N ARG A 102 -8.09 -3.88 7.46
CA ARG A 102 -8.69 -3.44 8.73
C ARG A 102 -8.26 -4.35 9.88
N GLU A 103 -8.39 -5.67 9.72
CA GLU A 103 -7.91 -6.63 10.73
C GLU A 103 -6.41 -6.48 10.99
N ASN A 104 -5.62 -6.20 9.94
CA ASN A 104 -4.18 -6.00 10.06
C ASN A 104 -3.83 -4.72 10.83
N LEU A 105 -4.56 -3.63 10.57
CA LEU A 105 -4.43 -2.38 11.33
C LEU A 105 -4.77 -2.61 12.81
N ASP A 106 -5.90 -3.28 13.10
CA ASP A 106 -6.33 -3.55 14.47
C ASP A 106 -5.28 -4.38 15.24
N ALA A 107 -4.68 -5.38 14.58
CA ALA A 107 -3.61 -6.18 15.15
C ALA A 107 -2.35 -5.35 15.45
N ARG A 108 -1.93 -4.48 14.52
CA ARG A 108 -0.78 -3.58 14.73
C ARG A 108 -1.03 -2.56 15.84
N ILE A 109 -2.26 -2.05 15.96
CA ILE A 109 -2.64 -1.16 17.08
C ILE A 109 -2.55 -1.92 18.41
N ARG A 110 -3.02 -3.17 18.47
CA ARG A 110 -2.94 -3.97 19.72
C ARG A 110 -1.49 -4.28 20.13
N THR A 111 -0.63 -4.59 19.16
CA THR A 111 0.74 -5.05 19.44
C THR A 111 1.73 -3.91 19.65
N SER A 112 1.60 -2.83 18.91
CA SER A 112 2.60 -1.75 18.85
C SER A 112 2.04 -0.36 19.23
N GLY A 113 0.73 -0.23 19.29
CA GLY A 113 0.04 1.02 19.57
C GLY A 113 -0.38 1.81 18.32
N PRO A 114 -1.35 2.73 18.46
CA PRO A 114 -1.98 3.41 17.32
C PRO A 114 -1.09 4.43 16.61
N ALA A 115 -0.02 4.87 17.24
CA ALA A 115 0.92 5.86 16.74
C ALA A 115 2.24 5.23 16.25
N HIS A 116 2.37 3.90 16.31
CA HIS A 116 3.55 3.21 15.80
C HIS A 116 3.64 3.34 14.26
N PRO A 117 4.83 3.52 13.65
CA PRO A 117 4.99 3.63 12.20
C PRO A 117 4.31 2.50 11.41
N ASP A 118 4.33 1.27 11.91
CA ASP A 118 3.66 0.13 11.27
C ASP A 118 2.14 0.28 11.27
N ALA A 119 1.54 0.81 12.34
CA ALA A 119 0.11 1.08 12.41
C ALA A 119 -0.28 2.23 11.48
N LEU A 120 0.55 3.29 11.40
CA LEU A 120 0.35 4.41 10.48
C LEU A 120 0.43 3.94 9.02
N THR A 121 1.40 3.09 8.70
CA THR A 121 1.53 2.47 7.37
C THR A 121 0.31 1.62 7.02
N ALA A 122 -0.13 0.75 7.93
CA ALA A 122 -1.31 -0.09 7.73
C ALA A 122 -2.59 0.74 7.55
N ARG A 123 -2.73 1.84 8.30
CA ARG A 123 -3.86 2.76 8.16
C ARG A 123 -3.85 3.46 6.79
N GLY A 124 -2.68 3.86 6.29
CA GLY A 124 -2.51 4.40 4.93
C GLY A 124 -2.94 3.40 3.86
N LEU A 125 -2.50 2.13 3.97
CA LEU A 125 -2.90 1.06 3.05
C LEU A 125 -4.41 0.80 3.08
N LEU A 126 -5.03 0.80 4.25
CA LEU A 126 -6.49 0.67 4.39
C LEU A 126 -7.21 1.83 3.70
N GLY A 127 -6.76 3.08 3.90
CA GLY A 127 -7.32 4.25 3.25
C GLY A 127 -7.28 4.15 1.72
N LEU A 128 -6.15 3.72 1.15
CA LEU A 128 -6.01 3.50 -0.29
C LEU A 128 -6.93 2.39 -0.80
N ALA A 129 -7.01 1.26 -0.09
CA ALA A 129 -7.91 0.17 -0.47
C ALA A 129 -9.39 0.59 -0.43
N CYS A 130 -9.80 1.40 0.55
CA CYS A 130 -11.13 1.99 0.59
C CYS A 130 -11.39 2.90 -0.63
N LEU A 131 -10.40 3.71 -1.05
CA LEU A 131 -10.51 4.54 -2.26
C LEU A 131 -10.71 3.70 -3.52
N ASP A 132 -9.92 2.64 -3.66
CA ASP A 132 -9.98 1.75 -4.82
C ASP A 132 -11.29 0.96 -4.84
N ALA A 133 -11.86 0.65 -3.66
CA ALA A 133 -13.17 0.03 -3.50
C ALA A 133 -14.35 1.01 -3.66
N GLY A 134 -14.08 2.30 -3.94
CA GLY A 134 -15.12 3.34 -4.06
C GLY A 134 -15.73 3.79 -2.73
N GLN A 135 -15.18 3.39 -1.60
CA GLN A 135 -15.61 3.76 -0.25
C GLN A 135 -14.97 5.09 0.18
N VAL A 136 -15.29 6.17 -0.56
CA VAL A 136 -14.57 7.46 -0.44
C VAL A 136 -14.70 8.08 0.95
N ASP A 137 -15.88 8.07 1.55
CA ASP A 137 -16.10 8.67 2.88
C ASP A 137 -15.31 7.93 3.97
N GLU A 138 -15.25 6.60 3.90
CA GLU A 138 -14.46 5.79 4.82
C GLU A 138 -12.96 6.02 4.63
N ALA A 139 -12.50 6.15 3.38
CA ALA A 139 -11.12 6.48 3.08
C ALA A 139 -10.72 7.83 3.68
N ILE A 140 -11.55 8.85 3.52
CA ILE A 140 -11.32 10.18 4.11
C ILE A 140 -11.17 10.05 5.62
N ARG A 141 -12.13 9.41 6.30
CA ARG A 141 -12.10 9.25 7.76
C ARG A 141 -10.80 8.56 8.23
N VAL A 142 -10.44 7.45 7.61
CA VAL A 142 -9.23 6.68 7.95
C VAL A 142 -7.95 7.49 7.70
N LEU A 143 -7.89 8.24 6.60
CA LEU A 143 -6.71 9.02 6.23
C LEU A 143 -6.59 10.32 7.03
N GLU A 144 -7.71 10.97 7.45
CA GLU A 144 -7.69 12.11 8.39
C GLU A 144 -7.09 11.71 9.74
N GLU A 145 -7.54 10.57 10.30
CA GLU A 145 -6.96 10.01 11.52
C GLU A 145 -5.47 9.72 11.37
N ASN A 146 -5.05 9.22 10.20
CA ASN A 146 -3.65 8.92 9.91
C ASN A 146 -2.79 10.17 9.77
N ASP A 147 -3.27 11.21 9.07
CA ASP A 147 -2.53 12.46 8.87
C ASP A 147 -2.26 13.15 10.22
N CYS A 148 -3.29 13.26 11.06
CA CYS A 148 -3.16 13.82 12.40
C CYS A 148 -2.13 13.07 13.26
N ALA A 149 -2.17 11.74 13.26
CA ALA A 149 -1.26 10.91 14.02
C ALA A 149 0.17 10.95 13.47
N ALA A 150 0.36 10.86 12.16
CA ALA A 150 1.67 10.90 11.50
C ALA A 150 2.38 12.24 11.72
N ASP A 151 1.68 13.36 11.57
CA ASP A 151 2.23 14.69 11.84
C ASP A 151 2.74 14.84 13.27
N SER A 152 1.96 14.36 14.24
CA SER A 152 2.28 14.52 15.67
C SER A 152 3.47 13.66 16.10
N VAL A 153 3.67 12.49 15.49
CA VAL A 153 4.66 11.49 15.93
C VAL A 153 5.92 11.49 15.10
N LEU A 154 5.80 11.62 13.78
CA LEU A 154 6.91 11.50 12.84
C LEU A 154 7.39 12.87 12.33
N GLY A 155 6.53 13.87 12.41
CA GLY A 155 6.77 15.19 11.84
C GLY A 155 6.32 15.33 10.38
N ALA A 156 6.21 16.60 9.95
CA ALA A 156 5.63 16.96 8.66
C ALA A 156 6.41 16.48 7.44
N ASP A 157 7.71 16.24 7.59
CA ASP A 157 8.63 15.89 6.50
C ASP A 157 8.85 14.37 6.38
N ASP A 158 8.24 13.58 7.28
CA ASP A 158 8.38 12.12 7.25
C ASP A 158 7.67 11.51 6.02
N PRO A 159 8.28 10.51 5.35
CA PRO A 159 7.70 9.86 4.18
C PRO A 159 6.29 9.32 4.38
N ILE A 160 5.97 8.80 5.58
CA ILE A 160 4.63 8.29 5.90
C ILE A 160 3.63 9.45 5.96
N ALA A 161 4.01 10.58 6.61
CA ALA A 161 3.17 11.76 6.69
C ALA A 161 2.93 12.36 5.29
N LEU A 162 3.97 12.48 4.47
CA LEU A 162 3.86 12.96 3.08
C LEU A 162 2.97 12.07 2.22
N SER A 163 3.15 10.75 2.31
CA SER A 163 2.32 9.78 1.58
C SER A 163 0.87 9.83 2.03
N THR A 164 0.62 9.95 3.34
CA THR A 164 -0.73 10.05 3.91
C THR A 164 -1.44 11.30 3.41
N ARG A 165 -0.79 12.48 3.45
CA ARG A 165 -1.36 13.74 2.93
C ARG A 165 -1.72 13.65 1.47
N ASN A 166 -0.85 13.07 0.67
CA ASN A 166 -1.12 12.88 -0.76
C ASN A 166 -2.34 11.97 -0.98
N SER A 167 -2.44 10.88 -0.23
CA SER A 167 -3.57 9.96 -0.30
C SER A 167 -4.88 10.62 0.17
N LEU A 168 -4.84 11.39 1.26
CA LEU A 168 -5.99 12.13 1.78
C LEU A 168 -6.46 13.21 0.79
N ALA A 169 -5.53 13.94 0.20
CA ALA A 169 -5.84 14.92 -0.85
C ALA A 169 -6.50 14.25 -2.07
N GLY A 170 -5.99 13.08 -2.49
CA GLY A 170 -6.62 12.26 -3.53
C GLY A 170 -8.04 11.83 -3.16
N ALA A 171 -8.29 11.48 -1.90
CA ALA A 171 -9.61 11.14 -1.39
C ALA A 171 -10.58 12.34 -1.46
N TYR A 172 -10.14 13.52 -1.03
CA TYR A 172 -10.93 14.74 -1.15
C TYR A 172 -11.24 15.11 -2.60
N LEU A 173 -10.27 14.98 -3.52
CA LEU A 173 -10.50 15.24 -4.94
C LEU A 173 -11.55 14.27 -5.52
N ARG A 174 -11.49 12.98 -5.17
CA ARG A 174 -12.52 11.99 -5.57
C ARG A 174 -13.89 12.31 -4.97
N ALA A 175 -13.95 12.92 -3.80
CA ALA A 175 -15.19 13.39 -3.17
C ALA A 175 -15.71 14.71 -3.75
N GLY A 176 -15.03 15.34 -4.74
CA GLY A 176 -15.37 16.65 -5.26
C GLY A 176 -15.10 17.81 -4.28
N ARG A 177 -14.13 17.64 -3.37
CA ARG A 177 -13.76 18.59 -2.32
C ARG A 177 -12.34 19.15 -2.53
N PRO A 178 -12.05 19.82 -3.66
CA PRO A 178 -10.70 20.31 -3.94
C PRO A 178 -10.22 21.37 -2.95
N ALA A 179 -11.11 22.12 -2.34
CA ALA A 179 -10.77 23.13 -1.32
C ALA A 179 -10.12 22.49 -0.07
N ASP A 180 -10.47 21.25 0.27
CA ASP A 180 -9.86 20.52 1.38
C ASP A 180 -8.54 19.85 0.98
N ALA A 181 -8.39 19.48 -0.29
CA ALA A 181 -7.17 18.87 -0.81
C ALA A 181 -6.00 19.86 -0.93
N ILE A 182 -6.26 21.10 -1.36
CA ILE A 182 -5.24 22.10 -1.64
C ILE A 182 -4.30 22.33 -0.45
N PRO A 183 -4.76 22.67 0.76
CA PRO A 183 -3.84 22.94 1.87
C PRO A 183 -2.97 21.74 2.26
N LEU A 184 -3.43 20.52 2.07
CA LEU A 184 -2.63 19.32 2.30
C LEU A 184 -1.49 19.19 1.29
N LEU A 185 -1.78 19.43 0.00
CA LEU A 185 -0.79 19.36 -1.07
C LEU A 185 0.22 20.52 -1.01
N GLU A 186 -0.23 21.73 -0.64
CA GLU A 186 0.68 22.86 -0.37
C GLU A 186 1.67 22.51 0.74
N ARG A 187 1.19 22.02 1.89
CA ARG A 187 2.04 21.57 3.00
C ARG A 187 3.00 20.45 2.58
N GLY A 188 2.52 19.50 1.79
CA GLY A 188 3.35 18.40 1.29
C GLY A 188 4.47 18.88 0.37
N LEU A 189 4.17 19.78 -0.56
CA LEU A 189 5.16 20.37 -1.46
C LEU A 189 6.18 21.21 -0.68
N ASP A 190 5.74 22.06 0.23
CA ASP A 190 6.62 22.85 1.08
C ASP A 190 7.57 21.97 1.92
N ALA A 191 7.09 20.88 2.46
CA ALA A 191 7.88 19.91 3.21
C ALA A 191 9.00 19.30 2.33
N VAL A 192 8.65 18.82 1.13
CA VAL A 192 9.63 18.28 0.17
C VAL A 192 10.68 19.32 -0.22
N LEU A 193 10.26 20.55 -0.52
CA LEU A 193 11.18 21.61 -0.93
C LEU A 193 12.13 22.05 0.19
N ARG A 194 11.65 22.09 1.44
CA ARG A 194 12.49 22.41 2.61
C ARG A 194 13.49 21.32 2.94
N SER A 195 13.06 20.06 2.93
CA SER A 195 13.89 18.92 3.38
C SER A 195 14.92 18.50 2.35
N SER A 196 14.58 18.55 1.06
CA SER A 196 15.35 17.92 -0.01
C SER A 196 15.61 18.83 -1.23
N GLY A 197 15.05 20.02 -1.22
CA GLY A 197 15.22 21.00 -2.30
C GLY A 197 14.36 20.73 -3.56
N PRO A 198 14.44 21.66 -4.54
CA PRO A 198 13.60 21.62 -5.74
C PRO A 198 13.92 20.45 -6.69
N ASP A 199 15.12 19.88 -6.60
CA ASP A 199 15.62 18.81 -7.47
C ASP A 199 15.24 17.41 -6.94
N HIS A 200 14.54 17.34 -5.82
CA HIS A 200 14.07 16.05 -5.28
C HIS A 200 13.14 15.35 -6.28
N PRO A 201 13.32 14.05 -6.55
CA PRO A 201 12.52 13.31 -7.55
C PRO A 201 11.00 13.38 -7.34
N TYR A 202 10.56 13.60 -6.12
CA TYR A 202 9.14 13.74 -5.77
C TYR A 202 8.59 15.15 -5.97
N ALA A 203 9.42 16.19 -6.07
CA ALA A 203 8.95 17.57 -6.22
C ALA A 203 8.10 17.80 -7.48
N PRO A 204 8.45 17.28 -8.67
CA PRO A 204 7.58 17.38 -9.84
C PRO A 204 6.21 16.72 -9.64
N VAL A 205 6.16 15.57 -8.98
CA VAL A 205 4.90 14.85 -8.68
C VAL A 205 4.03 15.67 -7.71
N ALA A 206 4.64 16.23 -6.66
CA ALA A 206 3.92 17.06 -5.69
C ALA A 206 3.33 18.32 -6.35
N ARG A 207 4.10 18.99 -7.25
CA ARG A 207 3.61 20.14 -8.04
C ARG A 207 2.45 19.74 -8.95
N ALA A 208 2.56 18.60 -9.65
CA ALA A 208 1.51 18.10 -10.54
C ALA A 208 0.20 17.81 -9.78
N ASN A 209 0.29 17.18 -8.60
CA ASN A 209 -0.87 16.90 -7.78
C ASN A 209 -1.53 18.19 -7.27
N LEU A 210 -0.74 19.19 -6.85
CA LEU A 210 -1.27 20.48 -6.42
C LEU A 210 -1.89 21.26 -7.58
N ALA A 211 -1.26 21.25 -8.76
CA ALA A 211 -1.82 21.88 -9.96
C ALA A 211 -3.18 21.23 -10.36
N ALA A 212 -3.28 19.91 -10.26
CA ALA A 212 -4.55 19.20 -10.50
C ALA A 212 -5.63 19.64 -9.50
N ALA A 213 -5.29 19.80 -8.22
CA ALA A 213 -6.22 20.28 -7.20
C ALA A 213 -6.67 21.72 -7.45
N TYR A 214 -5.76 22.61 -7.85
CA TYR A 214 -6.10 23.98 -8.22
C TYR A 214 -7.05 24.01 -9.42
N ARG A 215 -6.78 23.24 -10.48
CA ARG A 215 -7.69 23.15 -11.65
C ARG A 215 -9.07 22.61 -11.26
N ALA A 216 -9.12 21.59 -10.41
CA ALA A 216 -10.37 21.08 -9.90
C ALA A 216 -11.18 22.11 -9.07
N ALA A 217 -10.51 23.10 -8.50
CA ALA A 217 -11.09 24.23 -7.78
C ALA A 217 -11.39 25.45 -8.67
N GLY A 218 -11.12 25.40 -9.99
CA GLY A 218 -11.26 26.53 -10.91
C GLY A 218 -10.18 27.61 -10.73
N ARG A 219 -9.03 27.29 -10.12
CA ARG A 219 -7.90 28.18 -9.85
C ARG A 219 -6.79 27.94 -10.86
N ASP A 220 -7.09 28.12 -12.16
CA ASP A 220 -6.15 27.80 -13.25
C ASP A 220 -4.87 28.63 -13.20
N ALA A 221 -4.97 29.92 -12.84
CA ALA A 221 -3.80 30.80 -12.72
C ALA A 221 -2.80 30.30 -11.65
N ASP A 222 -3.29 29.75 -10.53
CA ASP A 222 -2.44 29.19 -9.49
C ASP A 222 -1.80 27.87 -9.95
N ALA A 223 -2.54 27.06 -10.73
CA ALA A 223 -2.00 25.83 -11.30
C ALA A 223 -0.87 26.11 -12.31
N ASP A 224 -1.01 27.14 -13.15
CA ASP A 224 -0.01 27.50 -14.15
C ASP A 224 1.25 28.11 -13.50
N ALA A 225 1.10 28.81 -12.37
CA ALA A 225 2.23 29.37 -11.61
C ALA A 225 3.16 28.29 -11.01
N LEU A 226 2.66 27.04 -10.81
CA LEU A 226 3.47 25.92 -10.30
C LEU A 226 4.42 25.33 -11.36
N ASN A 227 4.08 25.47 -12.62
CA ASN A 227 4.87 25.00 -13.77
C ASN A 227 5.06 26.17 -14.73
N PRO A 228 5.89 27.18 -14.39
CA PRO A 228 6.17 28.23 -15.33
C PRO A 228 6.73 27.58 -16.59
N SER A 229 6.05 27.78 -17.73
CA SER A 229 6.52 27.35 -19.04
C SER A 229 7.94 27.87 -19.20
N GLU A 230 8.87 27.04 -19.65
CA GLU A 230 10.21 27.45 -20.09
C GLU A 230 10.06 28.27 -21.39
N GLU A 231 9.34 29.40 -21.32
CA GLU A 231 9.29 30.41 -22.36
C GLU A 231 10.09 31.61 -21.89
N GLY A 232 11.39 31.52 -22.15
CA GLY A 232 12.35 32.60 -21.93
C GLY A 232 13.61 32.37 -22.77
#